data_c9266596f128fe2cde3097c233fdef9b
#
_entry.id   c9266596f128fe2cde3097c233fdef9b
#
_cell.length_a   1.000
_cell.length_b   1.000
_cell.length_c   1.000
_cell.angle_alpha   90.00
_cell.angle_beta   90.00
_cell.angle_gamma   90.00
#
_symmetry.space_group_name_H-M   'P 1'
#
loop_
_entity.id
_entity.type
_entity.pdbx_description
1 polymer ?
#
loop_
_entity_poly.entity_id
_entity_poly.type
_entity_poly.pdbx_seq_one_letter_code
_entity_poly.pdbx_strand_id
1 'polypeptide(L)'
;MFVNLKEGQLDELLHIPEPWYIREVEFSLEAKQLDVYVKFRKRALFSCTKCGEPNQPVRDIANHDRTWRHLNFFEYPCYIHAELPRTNCGECNSITRVHVPWALDKPKHYFTLLFDALIIKLAKHMPMNAVSRLLGEHDTRLWRILHHYVDNAIAAQDLSYVTKISTDETSAKRGHNYITIFMDPGQKTVIFVTKGRDSSTWAECKKQLESHGGKADNITEVGMDMSPALKELKRTSQTQDKFHVIQAANEAVDEVRRKERKSSALLKNTRYLWLKNPENLSNAQKETMDKLKDCDLDTAKAYRMRLILQEIYRYPASIAPLVLQDWIQWGLRCRLDPMVEVAKMLQKHYDGVIRWFTSKLNNGRSV
;
A
#
# COMPACT_ATOMS: atom_id res chain seq x y z
N MET A 1 -15.53 39.51 10.01
CA MET A 1 -16.77 38.80 10.37
C MET A 1 -16.49 38.08 11.66
N PHE A 2 -16.95 38.57 12.81
CA PHE A 2 -16.77 37.94 14.09
C PHE A 2 -17.82 36.82 14.20
N VAL A 3 -17.39 35.56 14.25
CA VAL A 3 -18.28 34.46 14.56
C VAL A 3 -18.43 34.40 16.08
N ASN A 4 -19.54 34.94 16.59
CA ASN A 4 -19.92 34.76 17.98
C ASN A 4 -20.45 33.32 18.13
N LEU A 5 -19.61 32.40 18.61
CA LEU A 5 -20.04 31.05 18.94
C LEU A 5 -20.95 31.12 20.19
N LYS A 6 -22.18 30.65 20.05
CA LYS A 6 -23.11 30.49 21.18
C LYS A 6 -22.61 29.36 22.09
N GLU A 7 -22.99 29.41 23.38
CA GLU A 7 -22.72 28.33 24.32
C GLU A 7 -23.21 26.98 23.74
N GLY A 8 -22.37 25.96 23.77
CA GLY A 8 -22.64 24.62 23.20
C GLY A 8 -22.25 24.43 21.71
N GLN A 9 -22.07 25.49 20.91
CA GLN A 9 -21.66 25.33 19.50
C GLN A 9 -20.21 24.82 19.37
N LEU A 10 -19.37 25.16 20.32
CA LEU A 10 -17.99 24.67 20.34
C LEU A 10 -17.92 23.18 20.71
N ASP A 11 -18.83 22.70 21.57
CA ASP A 11 -18.97 21.29 21.92
C ASP A 11 -19.28 20.44 20.66
N GLU A 12 -20.23 20.90 19.85
CA GLU A 12 -20.58 20.24 18.58
C GLU A 12 -19.41 20.28 17.60
N LEU A 13 -18.72 21.39 17.47
CA LEU A 13 -17.63 21.61 16.53
C LEU A 13 -16.41 20.74 16.87
N LEU A 14 -16.13 20.52 18.15
CA LEU A 14 -15.05 19.66 18.62
C LEU A 14 -15.49 18.22 18.90
N HIS A 15 -16.73 17.87 18.54
CA HIS A 15 -17.32 16.54 18.75
C HIS A 15 -17.26 16.08 20.21
N ILE A 16 -17.66 16.98 21.14
CA ILE A 16 -17.79 16.69 22.57
C ILE A 16 -19.28 16.43 22.87
N PRO A 17 -19.74 15.18 22.92
CA PRO A 17 -21.16 14.88 23.11
C PRO A 17 -21.56 14.96 24.59
N GLU A 18 -22.84 15.22 24.85
CA GLU A 18 -23.42 15.08 26.18
C GLU A 18 -23.10 13.68 26.79
N PRO A 19 -22.86 13.56 28.08
CA PRO A 19 -22.99 14.59 29.12
C PRO A 19 -21.72 15.45 29.34
N TRP A 20 -20.76 15.36 28.44
CA TRP A 20 -19.55 16.17 28.46
C TRP A 20 -19.83 17.57 27.87
N TYR A 21 -19.11 18.58 28.33
CA TYR A 21 -19.18 19.96 27.82
C TYR A 21 -17.85 20.66 28.00
N ILE A 22 -17.58 21.64 27.16
CA ILE A 22 -16.41 22.49 27.26
C ILE A 22 -16.65 23.54 28.35
N ARG A 23 -15.84 23.46 29.41
CA ARG A 23 -15.88 24.43 30.49
C ARG A 23 -15.13 25.72 30.13
N GLU A 24 -13.98 25.57 29.48
CA GLU A 24 -13.03 26.67 29.29
C GLU A 24 -12.14 26.37 28.09
N VAL A 25 -11.74 27.42 27.39
CA VAL A 25 -10.80 27.35 26.27
C VAL A 25 -9.75 28.43 26.52
N GLU A 26 -8.49 28.02 26.56
CA GLU A 26 -7.34 28.90 26.76
C GLU A 26 -6.45 28.89 25.53
N PHE A 27 -6.09 30.07 25.05
CA PHE A 27 -5.09 30.23 23.99
C PHE A 27 -3.82 30.84 24.57
N SER A 28 -2.73 30.06 24.56
CA SER A 28 -1.42 30.54 24.96
C SER A 28 -0.68 31.10 23.74
N LEU A 29 -0.47 32.42 23.72
CA LEU A 29 0.36 33.09 22.72
C LEU A 29 1.84 32.68 22.79
N GLU A 30 2.34 32.41 24.00
CA GLU A 30 3.73 32.01 24.23
C GLU A 30 3.97 30.56 23.74
N ALA A 31 3.12 29.63 24.15
CA ALA A 31 3.19 28.22 23.73
C ALA A 31 2.65 28.01 22.30
N LYS A 32 1.96 29.00 21.73
CA LYS A 32 1.25 28.90 20.44
C LYS A 32 0.34 27.66 20.38
N GLN A 33 -0.51 27.51 21.38
CA GLN A 33 -1.29 26.31 21.61
C GLN A 33 -2.69 26.67 22.12
N LEU A 34 -3.68 25.85 21.77
CA LEU A 34 -5.05 25.92 22.27
C LEU A 34 -5.30 24.78 23.22
N ASP A 35 -5.74 25.08 24.45
CA ASP A 35 -6.10 24.13 25.47
C ASP A 35 -7.61 24.19 25.73
N VAL A 36 -8.28 23.06 25.64
CA VAL A 36 -9.72 22.90 25.78
C VAL A 36 -10.00 22.04 27.01
N TYR A 37 -10.60 22.61 28.03
CA TYR A 37 -10.92 21.95 29.29
C TYR A 37 -12.35 21.44 29.28
N VAL A 38 -12.52 20.13 29.28
CA VAL A 38 -13.80 19.45 29.23
C VAL A 38 -14.20 18.90 30.59
N LYS A 39 -15.47 19.11 30.96
CA LYS A 39 -16.11 18.54 32.16
C LYS A 39 -17.37 17.78 31.79
N PHE A 40 -17.92 17.06 32.75
CA PHE A 40 -19.22 16.39 32.61
C PHE A 40 -20.28 17.06 33.47
N ARG A 41 -21.55 16.98 33.08
CA ARG A 41 -22.68 17.55 33.79
C ARG A 41 -22.85 16.95 35.17
N LYS A 42 -23.24 17.77 36.18
CA LYS A 42 -23.58 17.27 37.53
C LYS A 42 -24.65 16.18 37.41
N ARG A 43 -24.49 15.09 38.18
CA ARG A 43 -25.37 13.90 38.16
C ARG A 43 -25.36 13.15 36.82
N ALA A 44 -24.36 13.33 35.98
CA ALA A 44 -24.20 12.52 34.77
C ALA A 44 -24.13 11.03 35.13
N LEU A 45 -24.75 10.21 34.29
CA LEU A 45 -24.73 8.77 34.38
C LEU A 45 -23.90 8.22 33.22
N PHE A 46 -23.13 7.17 33.46
CA PHE A 46 -22.26 6.56 32.46
C PHE A 46 -22.46 5.06 32.42
N SER A 47 -22.12 4.42 31.31
CA SER A 47 -22.13 2.97 31.22
C SER A 47 -20.89 2.38 31.91
N CYS A 48 -21.05 1.24 32.56
CA CYS A 48 -19.96 0.48 33.13
C CYS A 48 -19.01 -0.02 32.00
N THR A 49 -17.73 0.28 32.08
CA THR A 49 -16.76 -0.12 31.06
C THR A 49 -16.39 -1.61 31.10
N LYS A 50 -16.83 -2.35 32.13
CA LYS A 50 -16.57 -3.79 32.28
C LYS A 50 -17.71 -4.67 31.78
N CYS A 51 -18.96 -4.37 32.16
CA CYS A 51 -20.12 -5.18 31.80
C CYS A 51 -21.11 -4.49 30.85
N GLY A 52 -20.91 -3.21 30.54
CA GLY A 52 -21.77 -2.43 29.66
C GLY A 52 -23.04 -1.89 30.33
N GLU A 53 -23.30 -2.20 31.61
CA GLU A 53 -24.51 -1.77 32.30
C GLU A 53 -24.66 -0.24 32.28
N PRO A 54 -25.77 0.31 31.73
CA PRO A 54 -25.95 1.74 31.58
C PRO A 54 -26.30 2.43 32.92
N ASN A 55 -26.34 3.77 32.88
CA ASN A 55 -26.86 4.63 33.95
C ASN A 55 -26.18 4.47 35.32
N GLN A 56 -24.89 4.17 35.32
CA GLN A 56 -24.15 4.10 36.59
C GLN A 56 -23.75 5.49 37.09
N PRO A 57 -23.98 5.82 38.36
CA PRO A 57 -23.61 7.12 38.91
C PRO A 57 -22.09 7.25 39.07
N VAL A 58 -21.63 8.49 38.99
CA VAL A 58 -20.24 8.82 39.30
C VAL A 58 -19.99 8.63 40.78
N ARG A 59 -18.99 7.84 41.13
CA ARG A 59 -18.50 7.63 42.50
C ARG A 59 -17.52 8.72 42.92
N ASP A 60 -16.48 8.90 42.11
CA ASP A 60 -15.40 9.85 42.35
C ASP A 60 -14.70 10.21 41.01
N ILE A 61 -13.72 11.09 41.07
CA ILE A 61 -12.89 11.50 39.94
C ILE A 61 -11.50 10.90 40.11
N ALA A 62 -10.91 10.40 39.03
CA ALA A 62 -9.53 9.90 39.04
C ALA A 62 -8.53 11.05 39.35
N ASN A 63 -7.48 10.73 40.05
CA ASN A 63 -6.54 11.72 40.64
C ASN A 63 -5.72 12.55 39.63
N HIS A 64 -5.85 12.28 38.33
CA HIS A 64 -5.06 12.99 37.33
C HIS A 64 -5.93 13.30 36.11
N ASP A 65 -5.84 14.54 35.65
CA ASP A 65 -6.35 14.96 34.38
C ASP A 65 -5.64 14.21 33.26
N ARG A 66 -6.39 13.92 32.20
CA ARG A 66 -5.84 13.31 31.00
C ARG A 66 -5.91 14.28 29.84
N THR A 67 -4.86 14.30 29.05
CA THR A 67 -4.71 15.20 27.89
C THR A 67 -4.64 14.39 26.61
N TRP A 68 -5.36 14.84 25.58
CA TRP A 68 -5.33 14.29 24.24
C TRP A 68 -5.02 15.37 23.22
N ARG A 69 -4.11 15.07 22.30
CA ARG A 69 -3.85 15.89 21.13
C ARG A 69 -5.04 15.79 20.19
N HIS A 70 -5.63 16.95 19.83
CA HIS A 70 -6.73 17.10 18.89
C HIS A 70 -6.24 17.67 17.56
N LEU A 71 -7.12 17.80 16.57
CA LEU A 71 -6.84 18.54 15.32
C LEU A 71 -6.35 19.94 15.63
N ASN A 72 -5.47 20.49 14.78
CA ASN A 72 -5.05 21.87 14.93
C ASN A 72 -6.24 22.82 14.82
N PHE A 73 -6.22 23.84 15.63
CA PHE A 73 -7.07 25.01 15.45
C PHE A 73 -6.29 26.03 14.61
N PHE A 74 -6.60 26.10 13.33
CA PHE A 74 -5.76 26.75 12.32
C PHE A 74 -4.34 26.12 12.31
N GLU A 75 -3.30 26.92 12.57
CA GLU A 75 -1.90 26.49 12.64
C GLU A 75 -1.49 25.98 14.03
N TYR A 76 -2.31 26.22 15.06
CA TYR A 76 -1.98 25.98 16.44
C TYR A 76 -2.36 24.55 16.88
N PRO A 77 -1.45 23.81 17.56
CA PRO A 77 -1.80 22.57 18.22
C PRO A 77 -2.95 22.79 19.20
N CYS A 78 -3.92 21.85 19.21
CA CYS A 78 -5.03 21.86 20.13
C CYS A 78 -4.99 20.61 21.03
N TYR A 79 -5.23 20.81 22.32
CA TYR A 79 -5.25 19.74 23.34
C TYR A 79 -6.58 19.76 24.08
N ILE A 80 -7.15 18.57 24.29
CA ILE A 80 -8.33 18.37 25.12
C ILE A 80 -7.90 17.82 26.46
N HIS A 81 -8.30 18.49 27.54
CA HIS A 81 -8.04 18.10 28.92
C HIS A 81 -9.35 17.70 29.59
N ALA A 82 -9.38 16.56 30.28
CA ALA A 82 -10.56 16.16 31.03
C ALA A 82 -10.21 15.36 32.29
N GLU A 83 -10.95 15.67 33.37
CA GLU A 83 -11.02 14.84 34.56
C GLU A 83 -11.86 13.59 34.27
N LEU A 84 -11.35 12.40 34.59
CA LEU A 84 -12.04 11.16 34.26
C LEU A 84 -12.82 10.64 35.46
N PRO A 85 -14.16 10.55 35.40
CA PRO A 85 -14.96 9.98 36.48
C PRO A 85 -14.79 8.45 36.54
N ARG A 86 -14.95 7.92 37.76
CA ARG A 86 -15.10 6.49 38.00
C ARG A 86 -16.51 6.19 38.45
N THR A 87 -17.05 5.10 37.93
CA THR A 87 -18.38 4.59 38.29
C THR A 87 -18.23 3.38 39.21
N ASN A 88 -19.18 3.18 40.10
CA ASN A 88 -19.35 1.94 40.87
C ASN A 88 -20.57 1.21 40.31
N CYS A 89 -20.34 0.11 39.62
CA CYS A 89 -21.38 -0.63 38.94
C CYS A 89 -22.16 -1.50 39.97
N GLY A 90 -23.47 -1.34 40.00
CA GLY A 90 -24.33 -2.16 40.87
C GLY A 90 -24.43 -3.62 40.45
N GLU A 91 -24.30 -3.92 39.15
CA GLU A 91 -24.42 -5.28 38.62
C GLU A 91 -23.12 -6.10 38.82
N CYS A 92 -21.98 -5.60 38.38
CA CYS A 92 -20.73 -6.35 38.45
C CYS A 92 -19.86 -5.98 39.65
N ASN A 93 -20.32 -5.11 40.51
CA ASN A 93 -19.62 -4.62 41.75
C ASN A 93 -18.19 -4.14 41.47
N SER A 94 -17.93 -3.59 40.24
CA SER A 94 -16.62 -3.13 39.86
C SER A 94 -16.57 -1.61 39.80
N ILE A 95 -15.44 -1.05 40.26
CA ILE A 95 -15.16 0.37 40.11
C ILE A 95 -14.33 0.51 38.82
N THR A 96 -14.91 1.20 37.84
CA THR A 96 -14.26 1.37 36.53
C THR A 96 -14.19 2.84 36.13
N ARG A 97 -13.13 3.21 35.43
CA ARG A 97 -12.97 4.55 34.84
C ARG A 97 -13.83 4.66 33.60
N VAL A 98 -14.55 5.77 33.46
CA VAL A 98 -15.35 6.07 32.28
C VAL A 98 -14.48 6.27 31.06
N HIS A 99 -14.90 5.73 29.91
CA HIS A 99 -14.30 6.00 28.63
C HIS A 99 -14.79 7.33 28.07
N VAL A 100 -13.88 8.12 27.52
CA VAL A 100 -14.26 9.36 26.82
C VAL A 100 -14.67 9.04 25.38
N PRO A 101 -15.66 9.75 24.82
CA PRO A 101 -16.15 9.46 23.49
C PRO A 101 -15.21 9.92 22.36
N TRP A 102 -14.31 10.86 22.63
CA TRP A 102 -13.42 11.43 21.61
C TRP A 102 -12.08 10.72 21.46
N ALA A 103 -11.76 9.69 22.25
CA ALA A 103 -10.49 8.97 22.19
C ALA A 103 -10.64 7.50 22.53
N LEU A 104 -9.74 6.65 22.00
CA LEU A 104 -9.66 5.25 22.39
C LEU A 104 -9.11 5.13 23.81
N ASP A 105 -9.72 4.27 24.63
CA ASP A 105 -9.19 3.94 25.95
C ASP A 105 -8.14 2.82 25.84
N LYS A 106 -6.95 3.22 25.39
CA LYS A 106 -5.79 2.34 25.30
C LYS A 106 -4.58 2.94 26.02
N PRO A 107 -3.71 2.10 26.58
CA PRO A 107 -2.46 2.57 27.18
C PRO A 107 -1.62 3.33 26.13
N LYS A 108 -1.08 4.47 26.55
CA LYS A 108 -0.22 5.33 25.72
C LYS A 108 -0.91 5.88 24.45
N HIS A 109 -2.24 5.91 24.40
CA HIS A 109 -3.02 6.57 23.37
C HIS A 109 -3.41 7.97 23.85
N TYR A 110 -2.84 9.00 23.26
CA TYR A 110 -2.99 10.40 23.67
C TYR A 110 -3.50 11.28 22.51
N PHE A 111 -4.23 10.68 21.58
CA PHE A 111 -4.82 11.36 20.43
C PHE A 111 -6.33 11.20 20.44
N THR A 112 -7.03 12.18 19.89
CA THR A 112 -8.45 12.03 19.64
C THR A 112 -8.69 11.18 18.38
N LEU A 113 -9.88 10.61 18.25
CA LEU A 113 -10.28 9.83 17.06
C LEU A 113 -10.18 10.63 15.76
N LEU A 114 -10.48 11.94 15.82
CA LEU A 114 -10.32 12.83 14.67
C LEU A 114 -8.85 13.03 14.28
N PHE A 115 -7.95 13.11 15.27
CA PHE A 115 -6.52 13.20 15.00
C PHE A 115 -5.96 11.88 14.45
N ASP A 116 -6.44 10.74 14.96
CA ASP A 116 -6.12 9.42 14.40
C ASP A 116 -6.55 9.33 12.93
N ALA A 117 -7.78 9.77 12.61
CA ALA A 117 -8.29 9.78 11.24
C ALA A 117 -7.44 10.66 10.31
N LEU A 118 -6.96 11.82 10.80
CA LEU A 118 -6.03 12.67 10.05
C LEU A 118 -4.70 11.95 9.79
N ILE A 119 -4.12 11.30 10.80
CA ILE A 119 -2.86 10.52 10.66
C ILE A 119 -3.03 9.47 9.57
N ILE A 120 -4.11 8.68 9.60
CA ILE A 120 -4.40 7.63 8.63
C ILE A 120 -4.55 8.21 7.22
N LYS A 121 -5.29 9.32 7.10
CA LYS A 121 -5.50 10.00 5.81
C LYS A 121 -4.18 10.48 5.21
N LEU A 122 -3.32 11.10 5.99
CA LEU A 122 -2.02 11.59 5.52
C LEU A 122 -1.07 10.44 5.18
N ALA A 123 -1.03 9.37 5.98
CA ALA A 123 -0.18 8.21 5.76
C ALA A 123 -0.49 7.46 4.45
N LYS A 124 -1.70 7.62 3.89
CA LYS A 124 -2.05 7.09 2.56
C LYS A 124 -1.35 7.82 1.40
N HIS A 125 -0.89 9.05 1.62
CA HIS A 125 -0.40 9.90 0.55
C HIS A 125 1.06 10.33 0.71
N MET A 126 1.64 10.16 1.92
CA MET A 126 3.02 10.58 2.17
C MET A 126 3.72 9.68 3.19
N PRO A 127 5.07 9.60 3.14
CA PRO A 127 5.84 8.82 4.11
C PRO A 127 5.64 9.32 5.55
N MET A 128 5.69 8.42 6.54
CA MET A 128 5.45 8.73 7.96
C MET A 128 6.37 9.85 8.49
N ASN A 129 7.61 9.95 8.04
CA ASN A 129 8.51 11.04 8.41
C ASN A 129 8.02 12.43 7.93
N ALA A 130 7.29 12.48 6.81
CA ALA A 130 6.66 13.73 6.35
C ALA A 130 5.43 14.06 7.18
N VAL A 131 4.61 13.06 7.51
CA VAL A 131 3.47 13.20 8.42
C VAL A 131 3.93 13.70 9.80
N SER A 132 5.01 13.12 10.35
CA SER A 132 5.61 13.50 11.62
C SER A 132 6.00 14.99 11.65
N ARG A 133 6.70 15.45 10.62
CA ARG A 133 7.09 16.87 10.52
C ARG A 133 5.88 17.79 10.35
N LEU A 134 4.88 17.39 9.57
CA LEU A 134 3.68 18.19 9.32
C LEU A 134 2.83 18.36 10.58
N LEU A 135 2.70 17.29 11.37
CA LEU A 135 1.85 17.30 12.57
C LEU A 135 2.60 17.73 13.85
N GLY A 136 3.93 17.84 13.81
CA GLY A 136 4.75 18.15 14.98
C GLY A 136 4.76 17.02 16.03
N GLU A 137 4.48 15.77 15.61
CA GLU A 137 4.41 14.60 16.49
C GLU A 137 5.51 13.60 16.17
N HIS A 138 6.01 12.91 17.21
CA HIS A 138 7.05 11.90 17.02
C HIS A 138 6.53 10.71 16.21
N ASP A 139 7.30 10.24 15.23
CA ASP A 139 6.92 9.20 14.28
C ASP A 139 6.51 7.88 14.97
N THR A 140 7.17 7.48 16.06
CA THR A 140 6.82 6.26 16.82
C THR A 140 5.41 6.32 17.42
N ARG A 141 4.91 7.51 17.77
CA ARG A 141 3.52 7.69 18.24
C ARG A 141 2.55 7.47 17.06
N LEU A 142 2.87 8.04 15.90
CA LEU A 142 2.05 7.92 14.69
C LEU A 142 2.03 6.49 14.16
N TRP A 143 3.17 5.80 14.14
CA TRP A 143 3.25 4.39 13.77
C TRP A 143 2.38 3.50 14.66
N ARG A 144 2.33 3.77 15.97
CA ARG A 144 1.46 3.02 16.89
C ARG A 144 -0.02 3.15 16.53
N ILE A 145 -0.45 4.34 16.12
CA ILE A 145 -1.82 4.57 15.66
C ILE A 145 -2.08 3.78 14.37
N LEU A 146 -1.20 3.93 13.38
CA LEU A 146 -1.35 3.23 12.11
C LEU A 146 -1.41 1.71 12.29
N HIS A 147 -0.49 1.13 13.07
CA HIS A 147 -0.50 -0.31 13.38
C HIS A 147 -1.82 -0.73 14.01
N HIS A 148 -2.32 0.02 15.00
CA HIS A 148 -3.58 -0.33 15.64
C HIS A 148 -4.74 -0.46 14.64
N TYR A 149 -4.90 0.52 13.74
CA TYR A 149 -6.01 0.48 12.77
C TYR A 149 -5.77 -0.55 11.66
N VAL A 150 -4.53 -0.73 11.22
CA VAL A 150 -4.18 -1.75 10.21
C VAL A 150 -4.39 -3.15 10.77
N ASP A 151 -3.92 -3.43 11.99
CA ASP A 151 -4.08 -4.75 12.64
C ASP A 151 -5.58 -5.10 12.82
N ASN A 152 -6.39 -4.13 13.23
CA ASN A 152 -7.84 -4.32 13.35
C ASN A 152 -8.50 -4.57 11.98
N ALA A 153 -8.08 -3.83 10.95
CA ALA A 153 -8.62 -4.02 9.60
C ALA A 153 -8.24 -5.40 9.03
N ILE A 154 -7.00 -5.85 9.24
CA ILE A 154 -6.56 -7.19 8.87
C ILE A 154 -7.37 -8.26 9.63
N ALA A 155 -7.52 -8.11 10.95
CA ALA A 155 -8.27 -9.08 11.75
C ALA A 155 -9.75 -9.21 11.36
N ALA A 156 -10.35 -8.14 10.83
CA ALA A 156 -11.74 -8.11 10.36
C ALA A 156 -11.89 -8.48 8.87
N GLN A 157 -10.79 -8.78 8.16
CA GLN A 157 -10.82 -9.05 6.74
C GLN A 157 -11.51 -10.40 6.46
N ASP A 158 -12.43 -10.45 5.52
CA ASP A 158 -12.98 -11.69 4.98
C ASP A 158 -12.31 -11.97 3.63
N LEU A 159 -11.71 -13.16 3.49
CA LEU A 159 -11.04 -13.61 2.27
C LEU A 159 -11.75 -14.81 1.62
N SER A 160 -12.95 -15.14 2.04
CA SER A 160 -13.74 -16.29 1.54
C SER A 160 -14.02 -16.21 0.04
N TYR A 161 -14.09 -14.99 -0.50
CA TYR A 161 -14.38 -14.71 -1.91
C TYR A 161 -13.16 -14.80 -2.85
N VAL A 162 -11.94 -14.89 -2.31
CA VAL A 162 -10.70 -14.83 -3.11
C VAL A 162 -10.55 -16.12 -3.92
N THR A 163 -10.50 -15.96 -5.25
CA THR A 163 -10.31 -17.05 -6.20
C THR A 163 -9.09 -16.86 -7.10
N LYS A 164 -8.51 -15.66 -7.08
CA LYS A 164 -7.29 -15.33 -7.82
C LYS A 164 -6.35 -14.54 -6.93
N ILE A 165 -5.07 -14.78 -7.08
CA ILE A 165 -4.02 -14.06 -6.35
C ILE A 165 -3.00 -13.55 -7.35
N SER A 166 -2.59 -12.28 -7.22
CA SER A 166 -1.38 -11.77 -7.85
C SER A 166 -0.31 -11.53 -6.80
N THR A 167 0.94 -11.75 -7.17
CA THR A 167 2.08 -11.56 -6.27
C THR A 167 3.16 -10.72 -6.95
N ASP A 168 3.79 -9.87 -6.16
CA ASP A 168 4.92 -9.05 -6.56
C ASP A 168 5.97 -9.01 -5.46
N GLU A 169 7.24 -8.93 -5.84
CA GLU A 169 8.37 -8.88 -4.94
C GLU A 169 9.06 -7.53 -5.04
N THR A 170 9.22 -6.85 -3.92
CA THR A 170 9.92 -5.56 -3.88
C THR A 170 10.98 -5.52 -2.79
N SER A 171 11.99 -4.67 -2.97
CA SER A 171 13.03 -4.46 -1.98
C SER A 171 12.58 -3.44 -0.93
N ALA A 172 12.45 -3.86 0.32
CA ALA A 172 12.07 -2.98 1.42
C ALA A 172 13.20 -2.03 1.86
N LYS A 173 14.47 -2.43 1.65
CA LYS A 173 15.67 -1.65 2.03
C LYS A 173 16.84 -2.00 1.10
N ARG A 174 17.89 -1.17 1.09
CA ARG A 174 19.16 -1.53 0.44
C ARG A 174 19.70 -2.84 1.02
N GLY A 175 20.22 -3.70 0.15
CA GLY A 175 20.60 -5.08 0.48
C GLY A 175 19.45 -6.04 0.20
N HIS A 176 19.66 -7.33 0.32
CA HIS A 176 18.69 -8.39 -0.06
C HIS A 176 17.48 -8.52 0.90
N ASN A 177 16.88 -7.39 1.29
CA ASN A 177 15.68 -7.35 2.15
C ASN A 177 14.43 -7.25 1.25
N TYR A 178 13.92 -8.38 0.82
CA TYR A 178 12.71 -8.45 0.01
C TYR A 178 11.47 -8.61 0.87
N ILE A 179 10.36 -8.08 0.35
CA ILE A 179 9.00 -8.38 0.80
C ILE A 179 8.21 -8.89 -0.39
N THR A 180 7.35 -9.86 -0.14
CA THR A 180 6.38 -10.37 -1.10
C THR A 180 5.00 -9.83 -0.73
N ILE A 181 4.32 -9.24 -1.72
CA ILE A 181 2.97 -8.68 -1.60
C ILE A 181 2.03 -9.62 -2.34
N PHE A 182 0.96 -10.04 -1.69
CA PHE A 182 -0.12 -10.83 -2.26
C PHE A 182 -1.38 -9.96 -2.38
N MET A 183 -2.00 -9.95 -3.55
CA MET A 183 -3.17 -9.13 -3.86
C MET A 183 -4.29 -9.95 -4.47
N ASP A 184 -5.52 -9.55 -4.20
CA ASP A 184 -6.65 -9.92 -5.04
C ASP A 184 -6.71 -9.00 -6.25
N PRO A 185 -6.46 -9.50 -7.48
CA PRO A 185 -6.49 -8.68 -8.69
C PRO A 185 -7.90 -8.23 -9.08
N GLY A 186 -8.95 -8.94 -8.63
CA GLY A 186 -10.35 -8.59 -8.88
C GLY A 186 -10.75 -7.34 -8.11
N GLN A 187 -10.52 -7.33 -6.81
CA GLN A 187 -10.84 -6.18 -5.95
C GLN A 187 -9.69 -5.16 -5.84
N LYS A 188 -8.51 -5.49 -6.35
CA LYS A 188 -7.30 -4.64 -6.29
C LYS A 188 -6.90 -4.30 -4.85
N THR A 189 -7.04 -5.26 -3.95
CA THR A 189 -6.72 -5.12 -2.53
C THR A 189 -5.56 -6.02 -2.15
N VAL A 190 -4.69 -5.53 -1.27
CA VAL A 190 -3.64 -6.34 -0.66
C VAL A 190 -4.29 -7.28 0.35
N ILE A 191 -4.03 -8.59 0.20
CA ILE A 191 -4.54 -9.63 1.10
C ILE A 191 -3.50 -10.06 2.12
N PHE A 192 -2.21 -10.02 1.77
CA PHE A 192 -1.12 -10.38 2.68
C PHE A 192 0.21 -9.75 2.24
N VAL A 193 1.09 -9.47 3.21
CA VAL A 193 2.46 -9.02 2.97
C VAL A 193 3.38 -9.76 3.92
N THR A 194 4.47 -10.31 3.41
CA THR A 194 5.47 -10.99 4.24
C THR A 194 6.89 -10.69 3.80
N LYS A 195 7.86 -10.96 4.68
CA LYS A 195 9.28 -10.83 4.38
C LYS A 195 9.78 -12.06 3.62
N GLY A 196 10.69 -11.85 2.70
CA GLY A 196 11.27 -12.91 1.88
C GLY A 196 10.75 -12.92 0.45
N ARG A 197 11.21 -13.90 -0.34
CA ARG A 197 10.84 -14.11 -1.75
C ARG A 197 10.90 -15.59 -2.13
N ASP A 198 10.91 -16.47 -1.15
CA ASP A 198 10.99 -17.92 -1.35
C ASP A 198 9.63 -18.61 -1.19
N SER A 199 9.61 -19.94 -1.31
CA SER A 199 8.37 -20.71 -1.19
C SER A 199 7.69 -20.60 0.16
N SER A 200 8.42 -20.23 1.24
CA SER A 200 7.84 -20.07 2.57
C SER A 200 6.80 -18.94 2.61
N THR A 201 6.97 -17.91 1.78
CA THR A 201 6.02 -16.78 1.69
C THR A 201 4.63 -17.25 1.26
N TRP A 202 4.56 -18.28 0.41
CA TRP A 202 3.29 -18.87 -0.01
C TRP A 202 2.62 -19.71 1.08
N ALA A 203 3.39 -20.42 1.88
CA ALA A 203 2.85 -21.16 3.03
C ALA A 203 2.24 -20.19 4.05
N GLU A 204 2.88 -19.04 4.29
CA GLU A 204 2.34 -17.99 5.14
C GLU A 204 1.09 -17.33 4.55
N CYS A 205 1.09 -17.05 3.25
CA CYS A 205 -0.08 -16.51 2.55
C CYS A 205 -1.27 -17.48 2.63
N LYS A 206 -1.04 -18.79 2.43
CA LYS A 206 -2.07 -19.82 2.57
C LYS A 206 -2.66 -19.82 3.97
N LYS A 207 -1.81 -19.80 5.01
CA LYS A 207 -2.25 -19.75 6.40
C LYS A 207 -3.10 -18.50 6.68
N GLN A 208 -2.68 -17.33 6.18
CA GLN A 208 -3.44 -16.08 6.32
C GLN A 208 -4.79 -16.17 5.60
N LEU A 209 -4.81 -16.67 4.36
CA LEU A 209 -6.03 -16.86 3.60
C LEU A 209 -7.04 -17.74 4.35
N GLU A 210 -6.58 -18.89 4.85
CA GLU A 210 -7.41 -19.86 5.57
C GLU A 210 -7.91 -19.33 6.92
N SER A 211 -7.09 -18.56 7.65
CA SER A 211 -7.50 -17.95 8.92
C SER A 211 -8.57 -16.87 8.75
N HIS A 212 -8.78 -16.35 7.53
CA HIS A 212 -9.78 -15.34 7.19
C HIS A 212 -10.89 -15.87 6.28
N GLY A 213 -11.21 -17.17 6.39
CA GLY A 213 -12.33 -17.79 5.69
C GLY A 213 -12.08 -18.21 4.25
N GLY A 214 -10.94 -17.88 3.67
CA GLY A 214 -10.57 -18.34 2.32
C GLY A 214 -10.16 -19.80 2.28
N LYS A 215 -10.10 -20.39 1.08
CA LYS A 215 -9.65 -21.77 0.87
C LYS A 215 -8.63 -21.80 -0.25
N ALA A 216 -7.46 -22.41 0.01
CA ALA A 216 -6.41 -22.53 -0.99
C ALA A 216 -6.88 -23.29 -2.24
N ASP A 217 -7.76 -24.28 -2.08
CA ASP A 217 -8.34 -25.06 -3.20
C ASP A 217 -9.29 -24.24 -4.09
N ASN A 218 -9.80 -23.09 -3.62
CA ASN A 218 -10.62 -22.19 -4.41
C ASN A 218 -9.78 -21.27 -5.33
N ILE A 219 -8.45 -21.25 -5.15
CA ILE A 219 -7.57 -20.41 -5.97
C ILE A 219 -7.39 -21.08 -7.33
N THR A 220 -7.97 -20.48 -8.34
CA THR A 220 -7.96 -20.98 -9.72
C THR A 220 -6.80 -20.44 -10.53
N GLU A 221 -6.33 -19.23 -10.21
CA GLU A 221 -5.28 -18.56 -10.97
C GLU A 221 -4.34 -17.75 -10.06
N VAL A 222 -3.05 -17.80 -10.40
CA VAL A 222 -2.01 -17.00 -9.75
C VAL A 222 -1.24 -16.22 -10.80
N GLY A 223 -1.26 -14.88 -10.65
CA GLY A 223 -0.39 -13.97 -11.39
C GLY A 223 0.92 -13.76 -10.64
N MET A 224 2.05 -13.95 -11.31
CA MET A 224 3.35 -13.87 -10.65
C MET A 224 4.45 -13.44 -11.61
N ASP A 225 5.58 -13.03 -11.03
CA ASP A 225 6.85 -12.94 -11.74
C ASP A 225 7.38 -14.36 -12.07
N MET A 226 8.36 -14.45 -12.97
CA MET A 226 8.98 -15.71 -13.43
C MET A 226 9.84 -16.37 -12.35
N SER A 227 9.51 -16.18 -11.08
CA SER A 227 10.19 -16.77 -9.93
C SER A 227 9.91 -18.27 -9.80
N PRO A 228 10.91 -19.10 -9.46
CA PRO A 228 10.73 -20.55 -9.29
C PRO A 228 9.97 -20.96 -8.02
N ALA A 229 9.56 -20.02 -7.18
CA ALA A 229 9.04 -20.28 -5.83
C ALA A 229 7.70 -21.03 -5.75
N LEU A 230 6.98 -21.25 -6.87
CA LEU A 230 5.60 -21.74 -6.89
C LEU A 230 5.39 -23.20 -7.30
N LYS A 231 6.32 -24.06 -7.00
CA LYS A 231 6.12 -25.50 -7.25
C LYS A 231 5.02 -26.15 -6.37
N GLU A 232 4.57 -25.46 -5.31
CA GLU A 232 3.62 -26.02 -4.34
C GLU A 232 2.14 -25.91 -4.74
N LEU A 233 1.79 -25.04 -5.67
CA LEU A 233 0.40 -24.89 -6.14
C LEU A 233 0.14 -25.75 -7.39
N LYS A 234 0.16 -27.05 -7.25
CA LYS A 234 0.08 -28.03 -8.35
C LYS A 234 -1.21 -27.97 -9.22
N ARG A 235 -2.28 -27.35 -8.74
CA ARG A 235 -3.57 -27.26 -9.43
C ARG A 235 -3.92 -25.88 -9.96
N THR A 236 -3.12 -24.89 -9.66
CA THR A 236 -3.42 -23.50 -9.98
C THR A 236 -2.78 -23.09 -11.29
N SER A 237 -3.52 -22.39 -12.12
CA SER A 237 -3.02 -21.83 -13.36
C SER A 237 -2.07 -20.66 -13.07
N GLN A 238 -0.82 -20.78 -13.52
CA GLN A 238 0.19 -19.72 -13.35
C GLN A 238 0.19 -18.80 -14.58
N THR A 239 -0.03 -17.51 -14.37
CA THR A 239 0.02 -16.48 -15.41
C THR A 239 1.24 -15.60 -15.18
N GLN A 240 2.06 -15.45 -16.23
CA GLN A 240 3.23 -14.57 -16.18
C GLN A 240 2.84 -13.13 -16.46
N ASP A 241 3.32 -12.20 -15.62
CA ASP A 241 3.01 -10.79 -15.79
C ASP A 241 3.73 -10.23 -17.03
N LYS A 242 2.94 -9.58 -17.91
CA LYS A 242 3.41 -8.85 -19.08
C LYS A 242 4.54 -7.86 -18.76
N PHE A 243 4.43 -7.17 -17.60
CA PHE A 243 5.42 -6.14 -17.21
C PHE A 243 6.82 -6.74 -17.13
N HIS A 244 6.98 -7.88 -16.44
CA HIS A 244 8.29 -8.54 -16.26
C HIS A 244 8.85 -9.09 -17.57
N VAL A 245 7.98 -9.58 -18.47
CA VAL A 245 8.41 -10.00 -19.81
C VAL A 245 9.01 -8.83 -20.60
N ILE A 246 8.32 -7.69 -20.63
CA ILE A 246 8.79 -6.50 -21.34
C ILE A 246 10.00 -5.87 -20.66
N GLN A 247 10.07 -5.92 -19.33
CA GLN A 247 11.24 -5.48 -18.55
C GLN A 247 12.49 -6.29 -18.93
N ALA A 248 12.40 -7.62 -18.98
CA ALA A 248 13.51 -8.48 -19.38
C ALA A 248 14.01 -8.14 -20.80
N ALA A 249 13.09 -7.87 -21.74
CA ALA A 249 13.46 -7.42 -23.07
C ALA A 249 14.12 -6.04 -23.10
N ASN A 250 13.67 -5.09 -22.24
CA ASN A 250 14.32 -3.78 -22.10
C ASN A 250 15.74 -3.89 -21.54
N GLU A 251 15.95 -4.76 -20.56
CA GLU A 251 17.26 -5.02 -19.96
C GLU A 251 18.21 -5.64 -20.99
N ALA A 252 17.73 -6.57 -21.82
CA ALA A 252 18.49 -7.17 -22.90
C ALA A 252 18.90 -6.13 -23.95
N VAL A 253 18.00 -5.20 -24.35
CA VAL A 253 18.33 -4.09 -25.25
C VAL A 253 19.44 -3.21 -24.64
N ASP A 254 19.34 -2.84 -23.35
CA ASP A 254 20.38 -2.02 -22.72
C ASP A 254 21.72 -2.77 -22.59
N GLU A 255 21.71 -4.08 -22.41
CA GLU A 255 22.91 -4.89 -22.36
C GLU A 255 23.59 -4.96 -23.74
N VAL A 256 22.84 -5.21 -24.82
CA VAL A 256 23.37 -5.15 -26.19
C VAL A 256 23.98 -3.78 -26.45
N ARG A 257 23.24 -2.69 -26.13
CA ARG A 257 23.73 -1.33 -26.31
C ARG A 257 25.03 -1.08 -25.52
N ARG A 258 25.14 -1.54 -24.28
CA ARG A 258 26.34 -1.38 -23.47
C ARG A 258 27.54 -2.10 -24.04
N LYS A 259 27.35 -3.29 -24.64
CA LYS A 259 28.40 -4.04 -25.33
C LYS A 259 28.83 -3.31 -26.59
N GLU A 260 27.90 -2.94 -27.45
CA GLU A 260 28.16 -2.30 -28.75
C GLU A 260 28.72 -0.87 -28.63
N ARG A 261 28.33 -0.12 -27.58
CA ARG A 261 28.86 1.22 -27.31
C ARG A 261 30.39 1.25 -27.17
N LYS A 262 31.05 0.13 -26.84
CA LYS A 262 32.49 0.06 -26.72
C LYS A 262 33.19 0.22 -28.09
N SER A 263 32.52 -0.17 -29.18
CA SER A 263 32.98 -0.12 -30.55
C SER A 263 32.30 0.97 -31.39
N SER A 264 31.13 1.47 -30.98
CA SER A 264 30.35 2.47 -31.72
C SER A 264 30.12 3.75 -30.90
N ALA A 265 30.73 4.85 -31.33
CA ALA A 265 30.53 6.17 -30.71
C ALA A 265 29.11 6.70 -30.89
N LEU A 266 28.39 6.22 -31.89
CA LEU A 266 26.99 6.59 -32.18
C LEU A 266 26.04 6.31 -31.02
N LEU A 267 26.37 5.34 -30.16
CA LEU A 267 25.54 4.94 -29.00
C LEU A 267 25.86 5.72 -27.72
N LYS A 268 26.76 6.71 -27.77
CA LYS A 268 27.06 7.56 -26.60
C LYS A 268 25.84 8.41 -26.25
N ASN A 269 25.45 8.39 -24.98
CA ASN A 269 24.30 9.15 -24.43
C ASN A 269 22.91 8.80 -25.02
N THR A 270 22.76 7.63 -25.68
CA THR A 270 21.51 7.21 -26.34
C THR A 270 20.67 6.23 -25.54
N ARG A 271 21.03 5.93 -24.27
CA ARG A 271 20.34 4.91 -23.46
C ARG A 271 18.81 5.05 -23.47
N TYR A 272 18.31 6.24 -23.17
CA TYR A 272 16.86 6.47 -23.04
C TYR A 272 16.13 6.54 -24.38
N LEU A 273 16.83 6.64 -25.51
CA LEU A 273 16.21 6.48 -26.83
C LEU A 273 15.73 5.05 -27.04
N TRP A 274 16.57 4.07 -26.67
CA TRP A 274 16.32 2.63 -26.87
C TRP A 274 15.40 1.99 -25.84
N LEU A 275 15.21 2.63 -24.68
CA LEU A 275 14.33 2.12 -23.63
C LEU A 275 12.92 2.70 -23.63
N LYS A 276 12.70 3.82 -24.36
CA LYS A 276 11.39 4.42 -24.53
C LYS A 276 10.65 3.79 -25.72
N ASN A 277 9.33 3.85 -25.64
CA ASN A 277 8.49 3.58 -26.79
C ASN A 277 8.52 4.78 -27.76
N PRO A 278 8.33 4.58 -29.08
CA PRO A 278 8.37 5.66 -30.08
C PRO A 278 7.44 6.83 -29.77
N GLU A 279 6.25 6.56 -29.23
CA GLU A 279 5.25 7.57 -28.82
C GLU A 279 5.73 8.46 -27.65
N ASN A 280 6.64 7.97 -26.83
CA ASN A 280 7.14 8.65 -25.63
C ASN A 280 8.45 9.41 -25.88
N LEU A 281 8.92 9.45 -27.11
CA LEU A 281 10.12 10.22 -27.48
C LEU A 281 9.75 11.70 -27.71
N SER A 282 10.59 12.62 -27.18
CA SER A 282 10.50 14.05 -27.56
C SER A 282 10.88 14.27 -29.03
N ASN A 283 10.54 15.42 -29.61
CA ASN A 283 10.86 15.71 -31.01
C ASN A 283 12.36 15.58 -31.31
N ALA A 284 13.24 16.14 -30.48
CA ALA A 284 14.69 15.99 -30.63
C ALA A 284 15.15 14.52 -30.50
N GLN A 285 14.49 13.73 -29.65
CA GLN A 285 14.77 12.31 -29.52
C GLN A 285 14.29 11.51 -30.75
N LYS A 286 13.15 11.87 -31.37
CA LYS A 286 12.68 11.27 -32.61
C LYS A 286 13.66 11.51 -33.76
N GLU A 287 14.10 12.75 -33.95
CA GLU A 287 15.12 13.08 -34.97
C GLU A 287 16.42 12.29 -34.80
N THR A 288 16.86 12.12 -33.55
CA THR A 288 18.05 11.30 -33.27
C THR A 288 17.78 9.82 -33.53
N MET A 289 16.62 9.30 -33.14
CA MET A 289 16.23 7.93 -33.37
C MET A 289 16.10 7.62 -34.89
N ASP A 290 15.56 8.54 -35.68
CA ASP A 290 15.41 8.39 -37.13
C ASP A 290 16.76 8.23 -37.83
N LYS A 291 17.81 8.85 -37.30
CA LYS A 291 19.20 8.67 -37.82
C LYS A 291 19.83 7.34 -37.44
N LEU A 292 19.39 6.74 -36.32
CA LEU A 292 20.03 5.55 -35.73
C LEU A 292 19.27 4.25 -36.02
N LYS A 293 17.94 4.31 -36.16
CA LYS A 293 17.07 3.11 -36.29
C LYS A 293 17.39 2.22 -37.47
N ASP A 294 17.89 2.81 -38.57
CA ASP A 294 18.20 2.13 -39.84
C ASP A 294 19.71 1.87 -40.01
N CYS A 295 20.53 2.25 -39.02
CA CYS A 295 21.94 1.88 -39.01
C CYS A 295 22.09 0.38 -38.75
N ASP A 296 23.16 -0.20 -39.25
CA ASP A 296 23.52 -1.60 -39.00
C ASP A 296 24.11 -1.71 -37.55
N LEU A 297 23.21 -1.59 -36.60
CA LEU A 297 23.52 -1.67 -35.17
C LEU A 297 22.78 -2.85 -34.52
N ASP A 298 23.49 -3.64 -33.77
CA ASP A 298 22.94 -4.70 -32.93
C ASP A 298 21.87 -4.15 -31.96
N THR A 299 22.11 -2.95 -31.42
CA THR A 299 21.17 -2.21 -30.57
C THR A 299 19.87 -1.90 -31.29
N ALA A 300 19.92 -1.46 -32.57
CA ALA A 300 18.72 -1.19 -33.38
C ALA A 300 17.92 -2.47 -33.66
N LYS A 301 18.62 -3.57 -33.91
CA LYS A 301 18.00 -4.90 -34.08
C LYS A 301 17.32 -5.36 -32.80
N ALA A 302 18.00 -5.30 -31.63
CA ALA A 302 17.44 -5.66 -30.35
C ALA A 302 16.21 -4.80 -30.00
N TYR A 303 16.26 -3.50 -30.28
CA TYR A 303 15.14 -2.58 -30.07
C TYR A 303 13.90 -2.95 -30.91
N ARG A 304 14.08 -3.25 -32.19
CA ARG A 304 12.98 -3.75 -33.07
C ARG A 304 12.37 -5.03 -32.53
N MET A 305 13.20 -5.97 -32.08
CA MET A 305 12.74 -7.22 -31.45
C MET A 305 11.88 -6.94 -30.21
N ARG A 306 12.31 -6.02 -29.34
CA ARG A 306 11.55 -5.61 -28.13
C ARG A 306 10.23 -4.97 -28.51
N LEU A 307 10.18 -4.09 -29.52
CA LEU A 307 8.93 -3.46 -29.97
C LEU A 307 7.94 -4.50 -30.52
N ILE A 308 8.41 -5.46 -31.29
CA ILE A 308 7.56 -6.53 -31.82
C ILE A 308 7.03 -7.40 -30.68
N LEU A 309 7.87 -7.75 -29.69
CA LEU A 309 7.42 -8.49 -28.52
C LEU A 309 6.32 -7.73 -27.75
N GLN A 310 6.47 -6.41 -27.62
CA GLN A 310 5.47 -5.57 -26.98
C GLN A 310 4.15 -5.52 -27.79
N GLU A 311 4.23 -5.50 -29.12
CA GLU A 311 3.08 -5.50 -30.02
C GLU A 311 2.29 -6.81 -29.94
N ILE A 312 2.95 -7.96 -29.73
CA ILE A 312 2.30 -9.26 -29.55
C ILE A 312 1.22 -9.19 -28.45
N TYR A 313 1.46 -8.46 -27.38
CA TYR A 313 0.49 -8.29 -26.29
C TYR A 313 -0.79 -7.50 -26.67
N ARG A 314 -0.86 -6.94 -27.87
CA ARG A 314 -2.07 -6.29 -28.43
C ARG A 314 -2.91 -7.25 -29.28
N TYR A 315 -2.36 -8.39 -29.68
CA TYR A 315 -3.08 -9.37 -30.45
C TYR A 315 -4.14 -10.11 -29.64
N PRO A 316 -5.21 -10.59 -30.32
CA PRO A 316 -6.20 -11.46 -29.65
C PRO A 316 -5.57 -12.80 -29.23
N ALA A 317 -6.17 -13.44 -28.22
CA ALA A 317 -5.69 -14.72 -27.67
C ALA A 317 -5.61 -15.85 -28.72
N SER A 318 -6.38 -15.78 -29.82
CA SER A 318 -6.35 -16.75 -30.88
C SER A 318 -5.11 -16.66 -31.79
N ILE A 319 -4.48 -15.50 -31.89
CA ILE A 319 -3.34 -15.24 -32.78
C ILE A 319 -2.02 -15.14 -31.99
N ALA A 320 -2.05 -14.55 -30.82
CA ALA A 320 -0.87 -14.29 -30.02
C ALA A 320 0.05 -15.51 -29.80
N PRO A 321 -0.45 -16.74 -29.58
CA PRO A 321 0.40 -17.93 -29.46
C PRO A 321 1.29 -18.19 -30.67
N LEU A 322 0.75 -18.08 -31.87
CA LEU A 322 1.50 -18.32 -33.11
C LEU A 322 2.59 -17.27 -33.30
N VAL A 323 2.23 -15.99 -33.16
CA VAL A 323 3.19 -14.89 -33.34
C VAL A 323 4.29 -14.92 -32.26
N LEU A 324 3.94 -15.33 -31.01
CA LEU A 324 4.93 -15.49 -29.98
C LEU A 324 5.92 -16.64 -30.25
N GLN A 325 5.44 -17.76 -30.80
CA GLN A 325 6.32 -18.86 -31.26
C GLN A 325 7.29 -18.39 -32.32
N ASP A 326 6.81 -17.67 -33.34
CA ASP A 326 7.67 -17.14 -34.39
C ASP A 326 8.71 -16.16 -33.84
N TRP A 327 8.30 -15.31 -32.89
CA TRP A 327 9.22 -14.39 -32.20
C TRP A 327 10.29 -15.15 -31.38
N ILE A 328 9.90 -16.20 -30.65
CA ILE A 328 10.85 -17.05 -29.91
C ILE A 328 11.86 -17.69 -30.85
N GLN A 329 11.41 -18.26 -32.00
CA GLN A 329 12.29 -18.85 -32.99
C GLN A 329 13.25 -17.83 -33.61
N TRP A 330 12.78 -16.62 -33.86
CA TRP A 330 13.61 -15.52 -34.32
C TRP A 330 14.64 -15.12 -33.22
N GLY A 331 14.22 -15.00 -31.97
CA GLY A 331 15.05 -14.67 -30.82
C GLY A 331 16.19 -15.68 -30.63
N LEU A 332 15.89 -16.96 -30.70
CA LEU A 332 16.91 -18.04 -30.56
C LEU A 332 17.99 -17.99 -31.67
N ARG A 333 17.70 -17.41 -32.85
CA ARG A 333 18.61 -17.31 -33.99
C ARG A 333 19.21 -15.92 -34.20
N CYS A 334 18.89 -14.95 -33.37
CA CYS A 334 19.23 -13.55 -33.63
C CYS A 334 20.71 -13.20 -33.45
N ARG A 335 21.53 -14.08 -32.86
CA ARG A 335 22.96 -13.88 -32.56
C ARG A 335 23.25 -12.74 -31.57
N LEU A 336 22.28 -12.32 -30.79
CA LEU A 336 22.41 -11.34 -29.71
C LEU A 336 22.19 -12.05 -28.38
N ASP A 337 23.25 -12.44 -27.67
CA ASP A 337 23.15 -13.28 -26.47
C ASP A 337 22.09 -12.81 -25.47
N PRO A 338 21.97 -11.50 -25.12
CA PRO A 338 20.93 -11.07 -24.20
C PRO A 338 19.49 -11.31 -24.72
N MET A 339 19.27 -11.18 -26.03
CA MET A 339 17.96 -11.44 -26.64
C MET A 339 17.68 -12.94 -26.78
N VAL A 340 18.74 -13.74 -27.00
CA VAL A 340 18.63 -15.23 -26.97
C VAL A 340 18.17 -15.70 -25.60
N GLU A 341 18.70 -15.11 -24.51
CA GLU A 341 18.26 -15.46 -23.15
C GLU A 341 16.80 -15.08 -22.89
N VAL A 342 16.32 -13.95 -23.40
CA VAL A 342 14.88 -13.59 -23.35
C VAL A 342 14.05 -14.64 -24.10
N ALA A 343 14.48 -15.07 -25.27
CA ALA A 343 13.76 -16.09 -26.06
C ALA A 343 13.70 -17.44 -25.32
N LYS A 344 14.82 -17.90 -24.72
CA LYS A 344 14.84 -19.10 -23.88
C LYS A 344 13.93 -18.98 -22.67
N MET A 345 13.93 -17.83 -22.00
CA MET A 345 13.04 -17.56 -20.88
C MET A 345 11.56 -17.67 -21.30
N LEU A 346 11.18 -17.03 -22.42
CA LEU A 346 9.82 -17.12 -22.95
C LEU A 346 9.43 -18.54 -23.35
N GLN A 347 10.36 -19.30 -23.94
CA GLN A 347 10.14 -20.70 -24.28
C GLN A 347 9.89 -21.54 -23.02
N LYS A 348 10.68 -21.34 -21.96
CA LYS A 348 10.54 -22.04 -20.68
C LYS A 348 9.22 -21.75 -19.98
N HIS A 349 8.72 -20.53 -20.08
CA HIS A 349 7.51 -20.05 -19.40
C HIS A 349 6.33 -19.85 -20.36
N TYR A 350 6.37 -20.49 -21.53
CA TYR A 350 5.44 -20.28 -22.63
C TYR A 350 3.97 -20.33 -22.23
N ASP A 351 3.55 -21.39 -21.53
CA ASP A 351 2.16 -21.59 -21.11
C ASP A 351 1.65 -20.46 -20.19
N GLY A 352 2.50 -20.00 -19.28
CA GLY A 352 2.17 -18.88 -18.39
C GLY A 352 2.04 -17.56 -19.14
N VAL A 353 2.91 -17.33 -20.13
CA VAL A 353 2.85 -16.12 -20.97
C VAL A 353 1.59 -16.13 -21.84
N ILE A 354 1.26 -17.27 -22.46
CA ILE A 354 0.05 -17.39 -23.31
C ILE A 354 -1.24 -17.22 -22.49
N ARG A 355 -1.26 -17.73 -21.26
CA ARG A 355 -2.42 -17.61 -20.38
C ARG A 355 -2.77 -16.15 -20.09
N TRP A 356 -1.80 -15.24 -20.09
CA TRP A 356 -2.05 -13.80 -19.92
C TRP A 356 -3.05 -13.27 -20.96
N PHE A 357 -3.05 -13.78 -22.19
CA PHE A 357 -3.93 -13.27 -23.25
C PHE A 357 -5.42 -13.56 -22.99
N THR A 358 -5.72 -14.56 -22.20
CA THR A 358 -7.09 -14.90 -21.76
C THR A 358 -7.42 -14.30 -20.40
N SER A 359 -6.50 -14.38 -19.43
CA SER A 359 -6.75 -13.93 -18.07
C SER A 359 -6.66 -12.42 -17.89
N LYS A 360 -5.78 -11.75 -18.68
CA LYS A 360 -5.43 -10.32 -18.54
C LYS A 360 -4.93 -9.93 -17.14
N LEU A 361 -4.49 -10.90 -16.38
CA LEU A 361 -4.01 -10.71 -15.03
C LEU A 361 -2.68 -9.93 -15.07
N ASN A 362 -2.60 -8.83 -14.34
CA ASN A 362 -1.38 -8.06 -14.22
C ASN A 362 -1.19 -7.57 -12.79
N ASN A 363 0.06 -7.37 -12.40
CA ASN A 363 0.47 -6.88 -11.08
C ASN A 363 0.63 -5.33 -11.05
N GLY A 364 0.26 -4.63 -12.11
CA GLY A 364 0.56 -3.22 -12.38
C GLY A 364 0.01 -2.17 -11.40
N ARG A 365 -0.42 -2.59 -10.19
CA ARG A 365 -0.78 -1.71 -9.07
C ARG A 365 -0.18 -2.15 -7.74
N SER A 366 0.77 -3.06 -7.76
CA SER A 366 1.50 -3.49 -6.56
C SER A 366 2.62 -2.51 -6.18
N VAL A 367 2.83 -1.47 -7.00
CA VAL A 367 3.86 -0.42 -6.81
C VAL A 367 3.22 0.94 -6.59
#